data_d984b3d99ea9f7bfa988ca779a444ac9
#
_entry.id   d984b3d99ea9f7bfa988ca779a444ac9
#
_cell.length_a   1.000
_cell.length_b   1.000
_cell.length_c   1.000
_cell.angle_alpha   90.00
_cell.angle_beta   90.00
_cell.angle_gamma   90.00
#
_symmetry.space_group_name_H-M   'P 1'
#
loop_
_entity.id
_entity.type
_entity.pdbx_description
1 polymer ?
#
loop_
_entity_poly.entity_id
_entity_poly.type
_entity_poly.pdbx_seq_one_letter_code
_entity_poly.pdbx_strand_id
1 'polypeptide(L)'
;NKCHRNRIPCSRHSREHKQALEFKADIYICNLGINDTGRWWNPELFSKGYDALLHAWKNANPKTRFFAWGLLGPDYRGPLNKKAFPGNCYPDVRKYAGSDNGSSANRPEAEKLIAAVARKYKVSLFDALHPLSDHPEWYVDGLHPTEQGARRIAEITFAKLAKSLRLKQPAPRLEPGTGNVIINNPGNSGILLDGWKLTDGTNTLIFENSTVIHPKDRLIIAIGPETQKDPTKPLQIKSSQSPAAFRLIPAKKY
;
A
#
# COMPACT_ATOMS: atom_id res chain seq x y z
N ASN A 1 -25.03 -17.88 9.70
CA ASN A 1 -25.75 -16.69 9.21
C ASN A 1 -26.52 -15.90 10.28
N LYS A 2 -26.01 -15.81 11.53
CA LYS A 2 -26.65 -15.04 12.62
C LYS A 2 -25.79 -13.89 13.13
N CYS A 3 -24.84 -13.36 12.35
CA CYS A 3 -23.96 -12.25 12.75
C CYS A 3 -24.56 -10.85 12.60
N HIS A 4 -25.84 -10.69 12.29
CA HIS A 4 -26.40 -9.46 11.73
C HIS A 4 -27.22 -8.57 12.67
N ARG A 5 -27.25 -8.81 13.97
CA ARG A 5 -27.92 -7.88 14.89
C ARG A 5 -27.07 -7.64 16.13
N ASN A 6 -26.61 -6.41 16.30
CA ASN A 6 -25.91 -5.90 17.50
C ASN A 6 -24.60 -6.57 17.89
N ARG A 7 -23.68 -6.86 16.95
CA ARG A 7 -22.42 -7.49 17.28
C ARG A 7 -21.19 -6.65 16.91
N ILE A 8 -20.24 -6.62 17.83
CA ILE A 8 -18.83 -6.36 17.63
C ILE A 8 -18.37 -7.11 16.36
N PRO A 9 -17.46 -6.56 15.53
CA PRO A 9 -17.03 -7.18 14.28
C PRO A 9 -16.86 -8.69 14.39
N CYS A 10 -17.53 -9.45 13.52
CA CYS A 10 -17.55 -10.94 13.54
C CYS A 10 -16.14 -11.56 13.54
N SER A 11 -15.17 -10.83 12.99
CA SER A 11 -13.75 -11.22 12.95
C SER A 11 -13.17 -11.56 14.32
N ARG A 12 -13.59 -10.86 15.40
CA ARG A 12 -13.03 -11.05 16.75
C ARG A 12 -13.36 -12.41 17.38
N HIS A 13 -14.42 -13.08 16.94
CA HIS A 13 -14.84 -14.38 17.45
C HIS A 13 -14.61 -15.52 16.47
N SER A 14 -14.00 -15.22 15.31
CA SER A 14 -13.72 -16.23 14.31
C SER A 14 -12.58 -17.15 14.76
N ARG A 15 -12.55 -18.33 14.19
CA ARG A 15 -11.45 -19.29 14.37
C ARG A 15 -10.12 -18.67 13.93
N GLU A 16 -10.15 -17.95 12.82
CA GLU A 16 -8.99 -17.28 12.21
C GLU A 16 -8.40 -16.23 13.13
N HIS A 17 -9.25 -15.44 13.81
CA HIS A 17 -8.79 -14.46 14.79
C HIS A 17 -8.07 -15.14 15.97
N LYS A 18 -8.63 -16.22 16.51
CA LYS A 18 -7.98 -16.99 17.59
C LYS A 18 -6.62 -17.52 17.15
N GLN A 19 -6.56 -18.14 15.96
CA GLN A 19 -5.30 -18.64 15.39
C GLN A 19 -4.27 -17.52 15.20
N ALA A 20 -4.69 -16.34 14.73
CA ALA A 20 -3.80 -15.19 14.59
C ALA A 20 -3.22 -14.71 15.94
N LEU A 21 -4.01 -14.76 17.03
CA LEU A 21 -3.52 -14.45 18.38
C LEU A 21 -2.53 -15.50 18.89
N GLU A 22 -2.81 -16.78 18.67
CA GLU A 22 -1.96 -17.89 19.08
C GLU A 22 -0.62 -17.91 18.33
N PHE A 23 -0.60 -17.43 17.08
CA PHE A 23 0.60 -17.35 16.25
C PHE A 23 1.68 -16.42 16.82
N LYS A 24 1.32 -15.42 17.64
CA LYS A 24 2.23 -14.47 18.31
C LYS A 24 3.24 -13.82 17.35
N ALA A 25 2.75 -13.34 16.20
CA ALA A 25 3.58 -12.77 15.17
C ALA A 25 4.46 -11.61 15.66
N ASP A 26 5.66 -11.46 15.10
CA ASP A 26 6.54 -10.32 15.35
C ASP A 26 6.01 -9.03 14.70
N ILE A 27 5.29 -9.19 13.58
CA ILE A 27 4.67 -8.09 12.83
C ILE A 27 3.23 -8.45 12.53
N TYR A 28 2.30 -7.57 12.92
CA TYR A 28 0.92 -7.59 12.47
C TYR A 28 0.65 -6.45 11.51
N ILE A 29 -0.04 -6.77 10.42
CA ILE A 29 -0.54 -5.77 9.46
C ILE A 29 -2.06 -5.92 9.40
N CYS A 30 -2.77 -4.91 9.88
CA CYS A 30 -4.23 -4.89 9.88
C CYS A 30 -4.76 -4.17 8.64
N ASN A 31 -5.58 -4.88 7.87
CA ASN A 31 -6.31 -4.36 6.71
C ASN A 31 -7.80 -4.70 6.86
N LEU A 32 -8.39 -4.38 8.00
CA LEU A 32 -9.80 -4.69 8.30
C LEU A 32 -10.61 -3.40 8.41
N GLY A 33 -11.89 -3.50 8.05
CA GLY A 33 -12.85 -2.42 8.29
C GLY A 33 -13.66 -1.99 7.07
N ILE A 34 -13.22 -2.29 5.83
CA ILE A 34 -13.94 -1.84 4.62
C ILE A 34 -15.38 -2.39 4.57
N ASN A 35 -15.58 -3.66 4.89
CA ASN A 35 -16.89 -4.29 4.87
C ASN A 35 -17.82 -3.77 5.99
N ASP A 36 -17.25 -3.25 7.07
CA ASP A 36 -18.01 -2.69 8.19
C ASP A 36 -18.63 -1.34 7.82
N THR A 37 -18.07 -0.64 6.82
CA THR A 37 -18.57 0.67 6.37
C THR A 37 -19.80 0.60 5.48
N GLY A 38 -20.30 -0.59 5.17
CA GLY A 38 -21.46 -0.83 4.33
C GLY A 38 -22.81 -0.54 5.01
N ARG A 39 -23.83 -1.29 4.59
CA ARG A 39 -25.24 -1.14 4.99
C ARG A 39 -25.48 -1.07 6.50
N TRP A 40 -24.66 -1.76 7.28
CA TRP A 40 -24.81 -1.87 8.73
C TRP A 40 -23.89 -0.93 9.51
N TRP A 41 -23.45 0.16 8.86
CA TRP A 41 -22.54 1.10 9.47
C TRP A 41 -23.07 1.62 10.81
N ASN A 42 -22.24 1.42 11.84
CA ASN A 42 -22.43 1.96 13.17
C ASN A 42 -21.06 2.39 13.72
N PRO A 43 -20.77 3.69 13.76
CA PRO A 43 -19.45 4.20 14.12
C PRO A 43 -19.04 3.84 15.55
N GLU A 44 -19.99 3.78 16.49
CA GLU A 44 -19.72 3.41 17.88
C GLU A 44 -19.32 1.92 17.99
N LEU A 45 -20.10 1.03 17.37
CA LEU A 45 -19.78 -0.40 17.35
C LEU A 45 -18.49 -0.68 16.60
N PHE A 46 -18.24 0.01 15.49
CA PHE A 46 -17.00 -0.08 14.73
C PHE A 46 -15.79 0.30 15.60
N SER A 47 -15.84 1.48 16.24
CA SER A 47 -14.76 1.96 17.11
C SER A 47 -14.48 1.01 18.28
N LYS A 48 -15.52 0.53 18.96
CA LYS A 48 -15.39 -0.46 20.05
C LYS A 48 -14.81 -1.79 19.56
N GLY A 49 -15.24 -2.24 18.39
CA GLY A 49 -14.74 -3.49 17.80
C GLY A 49 -13.28 -3.40 17.38
N TYR A 50 -12.90 -2.29 16.76
CA TYR A 50 -11.52 -2.05 16.34
C TYR A 50 -10.58 -1.88 17.55
N ASP A 51 -11.03 -1.16 18.59
CA ASP A 51 -10.34 -1.03 19.87
C ASP A 51 -10.09 -2.40 20.52
N ALA A 52 -11.13 -3.23 20.61
CA ALA A 52 -11.02 -4.55 21.20
C ALA A 52 -10.11 -5.51 20.38
N LEU A 53 -10.08 -5.36 19.05
CA LEU A 53 -9.18 -6.09 18.16
C LEU A 53 -7.72 -5.76 18.45
N LEU A 54 -7.37 -4.48 18.44
CA LEU A 54 -5.99 -4.04 18.69
C LEU A 54 -5.55 -4.32 20.13
N HIS A 55 -6.46 -4.20 21.10
CA HIS A 55 -6.20 -4.57 22.48
C HIS A 55 -5.84 -6.06 22.62
N ALA A 56 -6.62 -6.93 21.99
CA ALA A 56 -6.38 -8.38 22.03
C ALA A 56 -5.01 -8.74 21.41
N TRP A 57 -4.65 -8.13 20.29
CA TRP A 57 -3.36 -8.39 19.64
C TRP A 57 -2.19 -7.87 20.47
N LYS A 58 -2.31 -6.70 21.07
CA LYS A 58 -1.27 -6.15 21.96
C LYS A 58 -1.03 -7.02 23.19
N ASN A 59 -2.10 -7.61 23.73
CA ASN A 59 -2.00 -8.51 24.88
C ASN A 59 -1.41 -9.88 24.51
N ALA A 60 -1.75 -10.40 23.32
CA ALA A 60 -1.23 -11.69 22.85
C ALA A 60 0.30 -11.67 22.69
N ASN A 61 0.87 -10.59 22.19
CA ASN A 61 2.31 -10.40 22.10
C ASN A 61 2.68 -8.90 22.24
N PRO A 62 3.05 -8.43 23.43
CA PRO A 62 3.42 -7.02 23.66
C PRO A 62 4.62 -6.53 22.84
N LYS A 63 5.49 -7.45 22.39
CA LYS A 63 6.67 -7.13 21.57
C LYS A 63 6.34 -6.93 20.09
N THR A 64 5.16 -7.33 19.64
CA THR A 64 4.74 -7.22 18.24
C THR A 64 4.76 -5.77 17.75
N ARG A 65 5.30 -5.58 16.55
CA ARG A 65 5.20 -4.32 15.80
C ARG A 65 3.89 -4.32 15.04
N PHE A 66 3.02 -3.34 15.33
CA PHE A 66 1.71 -3.23 14.72
C PHE A 66 1.71 -2.16 13.65
N PHE A 67 1.15 -2.53 12.51
CA PHE A 67 0.86 -1.66 11.38
C PHE A 67 -0.61 -1.81 11.01
N ALA A 68 -1.24 -0.75 10.58
CA ALA A 68 -2.58 -0.80 10.04
C ALA A 68 -2.69 0.12 8.82
N TRP A 69 -3.55 -0.25 7.88
CA TRP A 69 -3.90 0.65 6.81
C TRP A 69 -4.82 1.72 7.36
N GLY A 70 -4.43 2.98 7.12
CA GLY A 70 -5.22 4.13 7.52
C GLY A 70 -6.39 4.40 6.58
N LEU A 71 -6.37 3.79 5.39
CA LEU A 71 -7.40 3.88 4.38
C LEU A 71 -7.99 2.50 4.09
N LEU A 72 -9.28 2.48 3.78
CA LEU A 72 -10.06 1.27 3.56
C LEU A 72 -10.39 1.00 2.08
N GLY A 73 -9.84 1.75 1.18
CA GLY A 73 -10.04 1.54 -0.24
C GLY A 73 -9.54 2.72 -1.08
N PRO A 74 -9.49 2.59 -2.41
CA PRO A 74 -9.04 3.64 -3.29
C PRO A 74 -9.94 4.87 -3.22
N ASP A 75 -9.41 6.03 -3.55
CA ASP A 75 -10.20 7.25 -3.66
C ASP A 75 -11.00 7.24 -4.95
N TYR A 76 -12.28 6.89 -4.86
CA TYR A 76 -13.19 6.86 -6.01
C TYR A 76 -13.53 8.24 -6.59
N ARG A 77 -13.06 9.32 -5.97
CA ARG A 77 -13.27 10.68 -6.48
C ARG A 77 -12.32 11.00 -7.63
N GLY A 78 -11.29 10.20 -7.84
CA GLY A 78 -10.36 10.36 -8.96
C GLY A 78 -11.07 10.31 -10.31
N PRO A 79 -10.73 11.18 -11.28
CA PRO A 79 -11.45 11.30 -12.56
C PRO A 79 -11.39 10.03 -13.40
N LEU A 80 -10.26 9.31 -13.41
CA LEU A 80 -10.10 8.08 -14.18
C LEU A 80 -10.92 6.93 -13.56
N ASN A 81 -10.92 6.80 -12.23
CA ASN A 81 -11.74 5.80 -11.54
C ASN A 81 -13.23 6.05 -11.74
N LYS A 82 -13.69 7.32 -11.70
CA LYS A 82 -15.09 7.66 -12.00
C LYS A 82 -15.50 7.24 -13.40
N LYS A 83 -14.62 7.42 -14.37
CA LYS A 83 -14.88 7.05 -15.77
C LYS A 83 -14.92 5.53 -15.95
N ALA A 84 -13.99 4.81 -15.34
CA ALA A 84 -13.85 3.36 -15.50
C ALA A 84 -14.92 2.56 -14.73
N PHE A 85 -15.31 3.05 -13.54
CA PHE A 85 -16.23 2.37 -12.62
C PHE A 85 -17.38 3.28 -12.20
N PRO A 86 -18.23 3.74 -13.13
CA PRO A 86 -19.30 4.71 -12.83
C PRO A 86 -20.32 4.20 -11.81
N GLY A 87 -20.51 2.88 -11.71
CA GLY A 87 -21.37 2.24 -10.71
C GLY A 87 -20.80 2.23 -9.29
N ASN A 88 -19.48 2.31 -9.15
CA ASN A 88 -18.77 2.29 -7.87
C ASN A 88 -18.32 3.69 -7.42
N CYS A 89 -18.30 4.64 -8.35
CA CYS A 89 -17.99 6.04 -8.08
C CYS A 89 -19.28 6.77 -7.78
N TYR A 90 -19.66 6.84 -6.50
CA TYR A 90 -20.92 7.45 -6.09
C TYR A 90 -20.83 8.97 -6.17
N PRO A 91 -21.54 9.62 -7.11
CA PRO A 91 -21.54 11.07 -7.22
C PRO A 91 -22.27 11.76 -6.07
N ASP A 92 -23.19 11.05 -5.42
CA ASP A 92 -23.91 11.54 -4.25
C ASP A 92 -23.85 10.51 -3.11
N VAL A 93 -22.97 10.77 -2.20
CA VAL A 93 -22.72 9.97 -1.00
C VAL A 93 -24.00 9.71 -0.19
N ARG A 94 -24.93 10.68 -0.17
CA ARG A 94 -26.19 10.58 0.58
C ARG A 94 -27.20 9.65 -0.09
N LYS A 95 -27.15 9.51 -1.41
CA LYS A 95 -28.08 8.69 -2.18
C LYS A 95 -27.89 7.19 -1.92
N TYR A 96 -26.71 6.80 -1.45
CA TYR A 96 -26.35 5.41 -1.17
C TYR A 96 -26.21 5.11 0.32
N ALA A 97 -26.38 6.10 1.20
CA ALA A 97 -26.48 5.89 2.63
C ALA A 97 -27.69 4.96 2.90
N GLY A 98 -27.40 3.73 3.33
CA GLY A 98 -28.42 2.69 3.52
C GLY A 98 -28.60 1.69 2.38
N SER A 99 -27.92 1.86 1.23
CA SER A 99 -27.80 0.79 0.23
C SER A 99 -26.70 -0.19 0.61
N ASP A 100 -26.73 -1.40 0.05
CA ASP A 100 -25.69 -2.42 0.30
C ASP A 100 -24.29 -1.95 -0.14
N ASN A 101 -24.22 -0.91 -0.96
CA ASN A 101 -23.02 -0.31 -1.52
C ASN A 101 -22.63 1.02 -0.83
N GLY A 102 -23.17 1.35 0.34
CA GLY A 102 -22.91 2.60 1.06
C GLY A 102 -21.51 2.74 1.69
N SER A 103 -20.61 1.79 1.44
CA SER A 103 -19.30 1.72 2.08
C SER A 103 -18.41 2.96 1.84
N SER A 104 -18.45 3.54 0.64
CA SER A 104 -17.65 4.72 0.32
C SER A 104 -18.06 5.98 1.09
N ALA A 105 -19.34 6.09 1.50
CA ALA A 105 -19.87 7.21 2.27
C ALA A 105 -19.32 7.24 3.70
N ASN A 106 -19.22 6.08 4.31
CA ASN A 106 -18.87 5.93 5.72
C ASN A 106 -17.36 5.79 5.93
N ARG A 107 -16.59 5.55 4.86
CA ARG A 107 -15.13 5.36 4.94
C ARG A 107 -14.37 6.52 5.59
N PRO A 108 -14.60 7.79 5.26
CA PRO A 108 -13.86 8.89 5.90
C PRO A 108 -14.06 8.94 7.42
N GLU A 109 -15.24 8.55 7.91
CA GLU A 109 -15.49 8.46 9.35
C GLU A 109 -14.77 7.24 9.95
N ALA A 110 -14.85 6.08 9.30
CA ALA A 110 -14.16 4.86 9.74
C ALA A 110 -12.64 5.06 9.81
N GLU A 111 -12.05 5.73 8.83
CA GLU A 111 -10.62 6.05 8.79
C GLU A 111 -10.19 6.95 9.95
N LYS A 112 -11.02 7.93 10.31
CA LYS A 112 -10.80 8.76 11.51
C LYS A 112 -10.85 7.93 12.80
N LEU A 113 -11.80 7.00 12.89
CA LEU A 113 -11.93 6.10 14.04
C LEU A 113 -10.74 5.14 14.13
N ILE A 114 -10.31 4.55 13.00
CA ILE A 114 -9.09 3.74 12.93
C ILE A 114 -7.90 4.54 13.43
N ALA A 115 -7.74 5.78 12.96
CA ALA A 115 -6.62 6.64 13.35
C ALA A 115 -6.64 6.96 14.86
N ALA A 116 -7.82 7.19 15.44
CA ALA A 116 -7.96 7.44 16.87
C ALA A 116 -7.56 6.21 17.71
N VAL A 117 -8.06 5.03 17.35
CA VAL A 117 -7.75 3.78 18.04
C VAL A 117 -6.27 3.40 17.85
N ALA A 118 -5.73 3.53 16.63
CA ALA A 118 -4.33 3.25 16.34
C ALA A 118 -3.38 4.10 17.18
N ARG A 119 -3.71 5.37 17.40
CA ARG A 119 -2.95 6.28 18.26
C ARG A 119 -2.91 5.78 19.71
N LYS A 120 -4.04 5.33 20.25
CA LYS A 120 -4.15 4.76 21.60
C LYS A 120 -3.17 3.60 21.82
N TYR A 121 -3.02 2.73 20.83
CA TYR A 121 -2.16 1.54 20.89
C TYR A 121 -0.78 1.72 20.26
N LYS A 122 -0.41 2.95 19.86
CA LYS A 122 0.86 3.25 19.17
C LYS A 122 1.07 2.38 17.93
N VAL A 123 -0.01 2.14 17.18
CA VAL A 123 0.02 1.41 15.90
C VAL A 123 0.48 2.36 14.80
N SER A 124 1.41 1.94 13.97
CA SER A 124 1.84 2.71 12.81
C SER A 124 0.81 2.61 11.70
N LEU A 125 0.16 3.73 11.38
CA LEU A 125 -0.70 3.83 10.21
C LEU A 125 0.12 4.10 8.96
N PHE A 126 -0.34 3.57 7.84
CA PHE A 126 0.18 3.92 6.53
C PHE A 126 -0.91 3.80 5.46
N ASP A 127 -0.66 4.43 4.35
CA ASP A 127 -1.53 4.44 3.20
C ASP A 127 -0.91 3.59 2.08
N ALA A 128 -1.56 2.49 1.76
CA ALA A 128 -1.18 1.61 0.66
C ALA A 128 -2.11 1.74 -0.55
N LEU A 129 -3.20 2.49 -0.43
CA LEU A 129 -4.29 2.51 -1.39
C LEU A 129 -4.45 3.87 -2.11
N HIS A 130 -4.15 4.98 -1.46
CA HIS A 130 -4.16 6.30 -2.12
C HIS A 130 -3.26 6.38 -3.35
N PRO A 131 -2.03 5.83 -3.31
CA PRO A 131 -1.18 5.80 -4.49
C PRO A 131 -1.75 5.02 -5.68
N LEU A 132 -2.79 4.21 -5.44
CA LEU A 132 -3.50 3.45 -6.46
C LEU A 132 -4.80 4.16 -6.90
N SER A 133 -5.18 5.24 -6.24
CA SER A 133 -6.31 6.07 -6.67
C SER A 133 -6.04 6.60 -8.07
N ASP A 134 -7.06 6.62 -8.89
CA ASP A 134 -6.99 7.08 -10.26
C ASP A 134 -6.18 6.16 -11.23
N HIS A 135 -5.96 4.91 -10.80
CA HIS A 135 -5.38 3.84 -11.61
C HIS A 135 -6.40 2.70 -11.81
N PRO A 136 -7.45 2.92 -12.63
CA PRO A 136 -8.52 1.94 -12.81
C PRO A 136 -8.02 0.59 -13.35
N GLU A 137 -6.93 0.57 -14.09
CA GLU A 137 -6.30 -0.63 -14.63
C GLU A 137 -5.75 -1.58 -13.54
N TRP A 138 -5.62 -1.08 -12.33
CA TRP A 138 -5.16 -1.88 -11.18
C TRP A 138 -6.29 -2.51 -10.38
N TYR A 139 -7.54 -2.33 -10.81
CA TYR A 139 -8.74 -2.87 -10.16
C TYR A 139 -9.59 -3.68 -11.13
N VAL A 140 -10.20 -4.74 -10.62
CA VAL A 140 -11.17 -5.55 -11.37
C VAL A 140 -12.52 -4.85 -11.44
N ASP A 141 -12.96 -4.27 -10.32
CA ASP A 141 -14.31 -3.70 -10.15
C ASP A 141 -14.30 -2.36 -9.40
N GLY A 142 -13.13 -1.75 -9.28
CA GLY A 142 -12.93 -0.51 -8.54
C GLY A 142 -12.67 -0.69 -7.04
N LEU A 143 -12.73 -1.92 -6.53
CA LEU A 143 -12.41 -2.25 -5.13
C LEU A 143 -11.37 -3.36 -5.01
N HIS A 144 -11.54 -4.44 -5.75
CA HIS A 144 -10.65 -5.60 -5.69
C HIS A 144 -9.48 -5.39 -6.65
N PRO A 145 -8.23 -5.47 -6.17
CA PRO A 145 -7.08 -5.24 -7.03
C PRO A 145 -6.89 -6.38 -8.02
N THR A 146 -6.40 -6.03 -9.22
CA THR A 146 -5.80 -6.99 -10.15
C THR A 146 -4.49 -7.52 -9.57
N GLU A 147 -3.86 -8.50 -10.24
CA GLU A 147 -2.52 -8.96 -9.86
C GLU A 147 -1.51 -7.81 -9.81
N GLN A 148 -1.53 -6.92 -10.81
CA GLN A 148 -0.67 -5.74 -10.85
C GLN A 148 -0.97 -4.76 -9.72
N GLY A 149 -2.24 -4.52 -9.41
CA GLY A 149 -2.66 -3.70 -8.27
C GLY A 149 -2.22 -4.30 -6.93
N ALA A 150 -2.39 -5.62 -6.75
CA ALA A 150 -1.94 -6.34 -5.56
C ALA A 150 -0.41 -6.28 -5.39
N ARG A 151 0.34 -6.45 -6.49
CA ARG A 151 1.81 -6.27 -6.50
C ARG A 151 2.19 -4.87 -6.05
N ARG A 152 1.51 -3.83 -6.55
CA ARG A 152 1.78 -2.44 -6.16
C ARG A 152 1.49 -2.17 -4.69
N ILE A 153 0.39 -2.69 -4.16
CA ILE A 153 0.06 -2.63 -2.72
C ILE A 153 1.18 -3.29 -1.89
N ALA A 154 1.67 -4.44 -2.33
CA ALA A 154 2.76 -5.14 -1.63
C ALA A 154 4.07 -4.32 -1.63
N GLU A 155 4.41 -3.67 -2.73
CA GLU A 155 5.59 -2.78 -2.84
C GLU A 155 5.50 -1.60 -1.87
N ILE A 156 4.35 -0.91 -1.82
CA ILE A 156 4.11 0.21 -0.91
C ILE A 156 4.19 -0.26 0.55
N THR A 157 3.58 -1.40 0.85
CA THR A 157 3.62 -2.00 2.18
C THR A 157 5.05 -2.37 2.57
N PHE A 158 5.80 -3.02 1.69
CA PHE A 158 7.21 -3.34 1.92
C PHE A 158 8.05 -2.08 2.16
N ALA A 159 7.87 -1.04 1.34
CA ALA A 159 8.58 0.23 1.50
C ALA A 159 8.34 0.84 2.89
N LYS A 160 7.09 0.81 3.37
CA LYS A 160 6.73 1.28 4.72
C LYS A 160 7.40 0.45 5.81
N LEU A 161 7.36 -0.87 5.70
CA LEU A 161 7.99 -1.78 6.65
C LEU A 161 9.50 -1.62 6.65
N ALA A 162 10.14 -1.59 5.48
CA ALA A 162 11.57 -1.46 5.33
C ALA A 162 12.10 -0.19 6.01
N LYS A 163 11.43 0.95 5.82
CA LYS A 163 11.75 2.22 6.49
C LYS A 163 11.50 2.15 8.01
N SER A 164 10.33 1.69 8.41
CA SER A 164 9.91 1.70 9.83
C SER A 164 10.69 0.71 10.70
N LEU A 165 11.09 -0.43 10.13
CA LEU A 165 11.82 -1.48 10.81
C LEU A 165 13.34 -1.42 10.56
N ARG A 166 13.80 -0.49 9.72
CA ARG A 166 15.19 -0.36 9.29
C ARG A 166 15.76 -1.69 8.75
N LEU A 167 14.98 -2.33 7.88
CA LEU A 167 15.36 -3.63 7.33
C LEU A 167 16.65 -3.51 6.54
N LYS A 168 17.58 -4.45 6.80
CA LYS A 168 18.80 -4.58 5.99
C LYS A 168 18.40 -5.09 4.61
N GLN A 169 18.79 -4.37 3.58
CA GLN A 169 18.48 -4.70 2.18
C GLN A 169 19.75 -5.14 1.44
N PRO A 170 19.63 -6.01 0.42
CA PRO A 170 20.73 -6.30 -0.47
C PRO A 170 21.24 -5.03 -1.17
N ALA A 171 22.49 -5.03 -1.59
CA ALA A 171 23.01 -3.98 -2.44
C ALA A 171 22.58 -4.20 -3.90
N PRO A 172 21.97 -3.21 -4.57
CA PRO A 172 21.67 -3.32 -5.99
C PRO A 172 22.97 -3.33 -6.82
N ARG A 173 22.92 -4.00 -7.98
CA ARG A 173 23.99 -3.98 -8.97
C ARG A 173 23.52 -3.26 -10.22
N LEU A 174 24.34 -2.31 -10.68
CA LEU A 174 24.09 -1.57 -11.91
C LEU A 174 24.84 -2.23 -13.06
N GLU A 175 24.17 -2.46 -14.17
CA GLU A 175 24.72 -3.04 -15.38
C GLU A 175 24.31 -2.23 -16.61
N PRO A 176 25.21 -1.96 -17.57
CA PRO A 176 24.83 -1.38 -18.85
C PRO A 176 24.15 -2.41 -19.74
N GLY A 177 23.06 -2.02 -20.40
CA GLY A 177 22.41 -2.81 -21.44
C GLY A 177 22.45 -2.09 -22.79
N THR A 178 21.75 -2.63 -23.79
CA THR A 178 21.63 -1.99 -25.11
C THR A 178 20.53 -0.92 -25.07
N GLY A 179 20.90 0.36 -25.04
CA GLY A 179 19.94 1.47 -24.96
C GLY A 179 19.21 1.58 -23.63
N ASN A 180 19.68 0.90 -22.61
CA ASN A 180 19.08 0.94 -21.26
C ASN A 180 20.12 0.71 -20.17
N VAL A 181 19.71 0.96 -18.95
CA VAL A 181 20.47 0.63 -17.73
C VAL A 181 19.66 -0.36 -16.91
N ILE A 182 20.33 -1.38 -16.38
CA ILE A 182 19.69 -2.44 -15.62
C ILE A 182 20.15 -2.36 -14.17
N ILE A 183 19.20 -2.33 -13.23
CA ILE A 183 19.47 -2.41 -11.80
C ILE A 183 19.00 -3.78 -11.31
N ASN A 184 19.92 -4.65 -10.96
CA ASN A 184 19.65 -6.01 -10.50
C ASN A 184 19.55 -6.10 -8.99
N ASN A 185 18.63 -6.91 -8.50
CA ASN A 185 18.57 -7.36 -7.12
C ASN A 185 19.08 -8.82 -7.03
N PRO A 186 20.34 -9.05 -6.62
CA PRO A 186 20.88 -10.40 -6.49
C PRO A 186 20.41 -11.11 -5.21
N GLY A 187 19.75 -10.38 -4.30
CA GLY A 187 19.38 -10.85 -2.97
C GLY A 187 18.10 -11.68 -2.91
N ASN A 188 17.81 -12.18 -1.71
CA ASN A 188 16.58 -12.94 -1.40
C ASN A 188 15.48 -12.08 -0.75
N SER A 189 15.69 -10.77 -0.60
CA SER A 189 14.70 -9.79 -0.13
C SER A 189 14.60 -8.63 -1.11
N GLY A 190 13.50 -7.87 -1.04
CA GLY A 190 13.30 -6.70 -1.89
C GLY A 190 14.32 -5.60 -1.63
N ILE A 191 14.57 -4.77 -2.63
CA ILE A 191 15.37 -3.54 -2.54
C ILE A 191 14.43 -2.35 -2.76
N LEU A 192 14.35 -1.46 -1.78
CA LEU A 192 13.65 -0.18 -1.91
C LEU A 192 14.61 0.87 -2.45
N LEU A 193 14.29 1.43 -3.61
CA LEU A 193 15.11 2.46 -4.26
C LEU A 193 14.69 3.89 -3.93
N ASP A 194 13.67 4.12 -3.10
CA ASP A 194 13.23 5.48 -2.77
C ASP A 194 14.38 6.38 -2.32
N GLY A 195 14.51 7.52 -3.00
CA GLY A 195 15.57 8.50 -2.76
C GLY A 195 16.93 8.16 -3.39
N TRP A 196 17.10 6.97 -3.97
CA TRP A 196 18.26 6.67 -4.79
C TRP A 196 18.24 7.47 -6.09
N LYS A 197 19.41 7.70 -6.66
CA LYS A 197 19.58 8.47 -7.89
C LYS A 197 20.32 7.65 -8.92
N LEU A 198 19.77 7.60 -10.13
CA LEU A 198 20.47 7.14 -11.31
C LEU A 198 20.89 8.38 -12.12
N THR A 199 22.20 8.51 -12.41
CA THR A 199 22.70 9.72 -13.10
C THR A 199 23.83 9.36 -14.06
N ASP A 200 23.90 10.10 -15.17
CA ASP A 200 25.02 10.12 -16.12
C ASP A 200 25.99 11.29 -15.87
N GLY A 201 25.79 12.03 -14.77
CA GLY A 201 26.54 13.24 -14.43
C GLY A 201 25.83 14.54 -14.84
N THR A 202 24.99 14.50 -15.87
CA THR A 202 24.22 15.65 -16.38
C THR A 202 22.75 15.52 -16.02
N ASN A 203 22.18 14.36 -16.31
CA ASN A 203 20.76 14.05 -16.03
C ASN A 203 20.66 13.14 -14.82
N THR A 204 19.54 13.26 -14.09
CA THR A 204 19.31 12.48 -12.89
C THR A 204 17.84 12.03 -12.83
N LEU A 205 17.64 10.71 -12.66
CA LEU A 205 16.38 10.11 -12.27
C LEU A 205 16.43 9.83 -10.77
N ILE A 206 15.50 10.38 -10.00
CA ILE A 206 15.33 10.07 -8.58
C ILE A 206 14.18 9.06 -8.47
N PHE A 207 14.45 7.93 -7.82
CA PHE A 207 13.42 6.92 -7.55
C PHE A 207 12.54 7.38 -6.39
N GLU A 208 11.23 7.27 -6.59
CA GLU A 208 10.19 7.75 -5.67
C GLU A 208 9.05 6.73 -5.62
N ASN A 209 8.03 7.05 -4.81
CA ASN A 209 6.76 6.32 -4.81
C ASN A 209 6.87 4.81 -4.55
N SER A 210 7.73 4.42 -3.61
CA SER A 210 7.92 3.01 -3.24
C SER A 210 8.40 2.14 -4.41
N THR A 211 9.40 2.63 -5.16
CA THR A 211 10.05 1.83 -6.20
C THR A 211 10.80 0.65 -5.56
N VAL A 212 10.36 -0.56 -5.83
CA VAL A 212 10.92 -1.81 -5.26
C VAL A 212 11.40 -2.74 -6.37
N ILE A 213 12.62 -3.27 -6.22
CA ILE A 213 13.08 -4.40 -7.02
C ILE A 213 12.86 -5.68 -6.22
N HIS A 214 12.05 -6.59 -6.74
CA HIS A 214 11.73 -7.87 -6.10
C HIS A 214 12.98 -8.77 -5.95
N PRO A 215 12.95 -9.76 -5.07
CA PRO A 215 14.07 -10.71 -4.93
C PRO A 215 14.40 -11.38 -6.26
N LYS A 216 15.68 -11.43 -6.62
CA LYS A 216 16.18 -12.06 -7.86
C LYS A 216 15.61 -11.46 -9.15
N ASP A 217 15.07 -10.23 -9.07
CA ASP A 217 14.49 -9.51 -10.19
C ASP A 217 15.36 -8.30 -10.57
N ARG A 218 14.95 -7.58 -11.61
CA ARG A 218 15.68 -6.43 -12.16
C ARG A 218 14.72 -5.30 -12.54
N LEU A 219 15.21 -4.08 -12.48
CA LEU A 219 14.56 -2.89 -13.00
C LEU A 219 15.32 -2.43 -14.25
N ILE A 220 14.60 -2.27 -15.36
CA ILE A 220 15.16 -1.81 -16.62
C ILE A 220 14.73 -0.36 -16.82
N ILE A 221 15.68 0.55 -17.03
CA ILE A 221 15.45 1.96 -17.28
C ILE A 221 15.93 2.27 -18.71
N ALA A 222 14.99 2.61 -19.57
CA ALA A 222 15.30 3.02 -20.93
C ALA A 222 16.07 4.38 -20.95
N ILE A 223 16.97 4.55 -21.89
CA ILE A 223 17.62 5.81 -22.17
C ILE A 223 16.88 6.44 -23.35
N GLY A 224 16.39 7.67 -23.20
CA GLY A 224 15.57 8.29 -24.22
C GLY A 224 15.61 9.83 -24.19
N PRO A 225 14.79 10.50 -25.00
CA PRO A 225 14.82 11.95 -25.16
C PRO A 225 14.24 12.71 -23.95
N GLU A 226 13.48 12.02 -23.10
CA GLU A 226 12.85 12.63 -21.92
C GLU A 226 12.89 11.69 -20.72
N THR A 227 12.66 12.23 -19.52
CA THR A 227 12.56 11.42 -18.31
C THR A 227 11.10 11.05 -18.04
N GLN A 228 10.83 9.76 -17.90
CA GLN A 228 9.51 9.20 -17.61
C GLN A 228 9.51 8.46 -16.27
N LYS A 229 8.63 8.87 -15.35
CA LYS A 229 8.51 8.31 -14.00
C LYS A 229 7.14 7.70 -13.69
N ASP A 230 6.21 7.77 -14.62
CA ASP A 230 4.88 7.20 -14.46
C ASP A 230 5.00 5.69 -14.19
N PRO A 231 4.50 5.18 -13.05
CA PRO A 231 4.66 3.77 -12.68
C PRO A 231 3.89 2.80 -13.59
N THR A 232 3.00 3.31 -14.46
CA THR A 232 2.27 2.51 -15.46
C THR A 232 3.02 2.36 -16.77
N LYS A 233 4.13 3.08 -16.94
CA LYS A 233 4.97 3.06 -18.14
C LYS A 233 6.38 2.59 -17.81
N PRO A 234 7.13 2.07 -18.80
CA PRO A 234 8.55 1.81 -18.61
C PRO A 234 9.29 3.07 -18.13
N LEU A 235 10.08 2.94 -17.07
CA LEU A 235 10.91 4.04 -16.59
C LEU A 235 11.92 4.43 -17.66
N GLN A 236 12.10 5.73 -17.82
CA GLN A 236 13.03 6.28 -18.80
C GLN A 236 13.79 7.46 -18.20
N ILE A 237 15.08 7.54 -18.50
CA ILE A 237 15.92 8.69 -18.18
C ILE A 237 16.31 9.42 -19.46
N LYS A 238 16.18 10.74 -19.44
CA LYS A 238 16.69 11.59 -20.52
C LYS A 238 18.21 11.53 -20.53
N SER A 239 18.79 11.02 -21.61
CA SER A 239 20.23 11.07 -21.83
C SER A 239 20.61 10.75 -23.27
N SER A 240 21.70 11.33 -23.74
CA SER A 240 22.43 10.92 -24.94
C SER A 240 23.69 10.13 -24.63
N GLN A 241 23.97 9.85 -23.36
CA GLN A 241 25.16 9.15 -22.92
C GLN A 241 25.04 7.63 -23.13
N SER A 242 26.20 6.99 -23.24
CA SER A 242 26.25 5.53 -23.21
C SER A 242 25.73 4.97 -21.87
N PRO A 243 25.06 3.80 -21.86
CA PRO A 243 24.62 3.14 -20.61
C PRO A 243 25.74 2.95 -19.58
N ALA A 244 26.98 2.77 -20.02
CA ALA A 244 28.15 2.64 -19.14
C ALA A 244 28.53 3.91 -18.37
N ALA A 245 28.04 5.07 -18.77
CA ALA A 245 28.29 6.33 -18.07
C ALA A 245 27.46 6.52 -16.79
N PHE A 246 26.42 5.69 -16.60
CA PHE A 246 25.52 5.84 -15.48
C PHE A 246 26.09 5.33 -14.16
N ARG A 247 25.68 6.01 -13.08
CA ARG A 247 26.01 5.64 -11.70
C ARG A 247 24.75 5.60 -10.86
N LEU A 248 24.69 4.63 -9.96
CA LEU A 248 23.62 4.52 -8.98
C LEU A 248 24.11 5.03 -7.62
N ILE A 249 23.50 6.11 -7.15
CA ILE A 249 23.89 6.80 -5.92
C ILE A 249 22.86 6.48 -4.85
N PRO A 250 23.27 5.92 -3.69
CA PRO A 250 22.35 5.62 -2.59
C PRO A 250 21.63 6.86 -2.06
N ALA A 251 20.42 6.66 -1.54
CA ALA A 251 19.74 7.66 -0.73
C ALA A 251 20.63 8.01 0.49
N LYS A 252 20.66 9.30 0.86
CA LYS A 252 21.33 9.68 2.12
C LYS A 252 20.64 8.92 3.27
N LYS A 253 21.43 8.24 4.10
CA LYS A 253 20.92 7.68 5.35
C LYS A 253 20.56 8.85 6.27
N TYR A 254 19.29 8.93 6.66
CA TYR A 254 18.82 9.83 7.71
C TYR A 254 19.01 9.18 9.08
#